data_6b7cc872e7315593a91c2ecdefe807f6
#
_entry.id   6b7cc872e7315593a91c2ecdefe807f6
#
_cell.length_a   1.000
_cell.length_b   1.000
_cell.length_c   1.000
_cell.angle_alpha   90.00
_cell.angle_beta   90.00
_cell.angle_gamma   90.00
#
_symmetry.space_group_name_H-M   'P 1'
#
loop_
_entity.id
_entity.type
_entity.pdbx_description
1 polymer ?
#
loop_
_entity_poly.entity_id
_entity_poly.type
_entity_poly.pdbx_seq_one_letter_code
_entity_poly.pdbx_strand_id
1 'polypeptide(L)'
;FIISPLGLVGPFERIFNSIQSGVPTHSQAVISDFMDEGYFATHIRRMRSIYAERYHALRDLSERYLPEFLDIQPTQSGLHTVGFLKQDTDEIALSLALDKKGVSALPLSRYCLKKIDNKGFTLGFGAVNPDQIKSSIIIMADTFNELI
;
A
#
# COMPACT_ATOMS: atom_id res chain seq x y z
N PHE A 1 3.86 -16.17 -9.64
CA PHE A 1 3.72 -16.74 -10.99
C PHE A 1 3.42 -15.64 -12.00
N ILE A 2 3.77 -15.90 -13.27
CA ILE A 2 3.50 -14.98 -14.38
C ILE A 2 2.57 -15.71 -15.36
N ILE A 3 1.49 -15.05 -15.76
CA ILE A 3 0.61 -15.50 -16.84
C ILE A 3 1.00 -14.71 -18.09
N SER A 4 1.51 -15.39 -19.11
CA SER A 4 1.98 -14.76 -20.34
C SER A 4 1.43 -15.44 -21.57
N PRO A 5 1.36 -14.75 -22.74
CA PRO A 5 1.10 -15.40 -24.02
C PRO A 5 2.08 -16.55 -24.30
N LEU A 6 1.59 -17.63 -24.93
CA LEU A 6 2.40 -18.84 -25.17
C LEU A 6 3.75 -18.55 -25.87
N GLY A 7 3.80 -17.60 -26.78
CA GLY A 7 5.04 -17.22 -27.48
C GLY A 7 6.13 -16.61 -26.60
N LEU A 8 5.77 -16.13 -25.39
CA LEU A 8 6.72 -15.55 -24.43
C LEU A 8 7.18 -16.54 -23.36
N VAL A 9 6.55 -17.70 -23.20
CA VAL A 9 6.89 -18.70 -22.18
C VAL A 9 8.35 -19.12 -22.30
N GLY A 10 8.77 -19.58 -23.49
CA GLY A 10 10.15 -20.03 -23.70
C GLY A 10 11.23 -18.94 -23.47
N PRO A 11 11.06 -17.71 -23.96
CA PRO A 11 11.94 -16.60 -23.61
C PRO A 11 12.03 -16.34 -22.10
N PHE A 12 10.90 -16.33 -21.38
CA PHE A 12 10.88 -16.14 -19.93
C PHE A 12 11.59 -17.28 -19.18
N GLU A 13 11.34 -18.53 -19.56
CA GLU A 13 12.02 -19.69 -18.97
C GLU A 13 13.54 -19.63 -19.11
N ARG A 14 14.03 -19.24 -20.29
CA ARG A 14 15.49 -19.09 -20.50
C ARG A 14 16.10 -18.01 -19.63
N ILE A 15 15.45 -16.85 -19.53
CA ILE A 15 15.93 -15.74 -18.68
C ILE A 15 15.88 -16.16 -17.22
N PHE A 16 14.78 -16.76 -16.79
CA PHE A 16 14.59 -17.19 -15.41
C PHE A 16 15.64 -18.19 -14.96
N ASN A 17 15.88 -19.22 -15.77
CA ASN A 17 16.90 -20.25 -15.51
C ASN A 17 18.34 -19.70 -15.51
N SER A 18 18.60 -18.56 -16.17
CA SER A 18 19.91 -17.92 -16.16
C SER A 18 20.16 -17.00 -14.95
N ILE A 19 19.09 -16.51 -14.32
CA ILE A 19 19.15 -15.55 -13.20
C ILE A 19 18.92 -16.24 -11.85
N GLN A 20 18.08 -17.26 -11.80
CA GLN A 20 17.68 -17.95 -10.56
C GLN A 20 18.03 -19.43 -10.59
N SER A 21 18.70 -19.89 -9.53
CA SER A 21 19.09 -21.28 -9.32
C SER A 21 17.96 -22.15 -8.72
N GLY A 22 16.70 -21.82 -8.95
CA GLY A 22 15.54 -22.59 -8.49
C GLY A 22 14.78 -21.96 -7.33
N VAL A 23 13.61 -22.51 -7.05
CA VAL A 23 12.74 -22.06 -5.95
C VAL A 23 13.13 -22.82 -4.66
N PRO A 24 13.19 -22.16 -3.49
CA PRO A 24 13.51 -22.82 -2.23
C PRO A 24 12.47 -23.90 -1.87
N THR A 25 12.78 -25.16 -2.11
CA THR A 25 11.85 -26.28 -1.91
C THR A 25 11.45 -26.46 -0.43
N HIS A 26 12.37 -26.17 0.50
CA HIS A 26 12.07 -26.23 1.93
C HIS A 26 10.96 -25.24 2.33
N SER A 27 11.04 -23.99 1.88
CA SER A 27 10.00 -22.98 2.16
C SER A 27 8.66 -23.36 1.52
N GLN A 28 8.68 -23.99 0.35
CA GLN A 28 7.45 -24.49 -0.29
C GLN A 28 6.81 -25.62 0.52
N ALA A 29 7.59 -26.57 1.02
CA ALA A 29 7.09 -27.64 1.87
C ALA A 29 6.43 -27.09 3.15
N VAL A 30 7.10 -26.15 3.84
CA VAL A 30 6.55 -25.51 5.05
C VAL A 30 5.23 -24.78 4.75
N ILE A 31 5.13 -24.07 3.61
CA ILE A 31 3.89 -23.39 3.21
C ILE A 31 2.80 -24.40 2.87
N SER A 32 3.15 -25.51 2.21
CA SER A 32 2.19 -26.60 1.92
C SER A 32 1.58 -27.14 3.20
N ASP A 33 2.43 -27.55 4.16
CA ASP A 33 1.97 -28.06 5.45
C ASP A 33 1.11 -27.04 6.20
N PHE A 34 1.51 -25.76 6.19
CA PHE A 34 0.74 -24.67 6.79
C PHE A 34 -0.66 -24.50 6.17
N MET A 35 -0.78 -24.74 4.86
CA MET A 35 -2.05 -24.72 4.15
C MET A 35 -2.90 -25.95 4.45
N ASP A 36 -2.30 -27.14 4.40
CA ASP A 36 -2.97 -28.45 4.56
C ASP A 36 -3.49 -28.64 5.99
N GLU A 37 -2.77 -28.14 6.98
CA GLU A 37 -3.20 -28.16 8.39
C GLU A 37 -4.24 -27.08 8.74
N GLY A 38 -4.66 -26.24 7.78
CA GLY A 38 -5.69 -25.21 7.94
C GLY A 38 -5.25 -23.93 8.65
N TYR A 39 -3.99 -23.80 9.04
CA TYR A 39 -3.45 -22.59 9.67
C TYR A 39 -3.52 -21.38 8.74
N PHE A 40 -3.30 -21.57 7.44
CA PHE A 40 -3.40 -20.49 6.45
C PHE A 40 -4.79 -19.85 6.45
N ALA A 41 -5.86 -20.67 6.38
CA ALA A 41 -7.23 -20.16 6.37
C ALA A 41 -7.57 -19.38 7.64
N THR A 42 -7.08 -19.86 8.79
CA THR A 42 -7.28 -19.21 10.10
C THR A 42 -6.49 -17.88 10.17
N HIS A 43 -5.25 -17.89 9.69
CA HIS A 43 -4.43 -16.68 9.60
C HIS A 43 -5.10 -15.60 8.72
N ILE A 44 -5.55 -15.98 7.52
CA ILE A 44 -6.20 -15.03 6.60
C ILE A 44 -7.49 -14.43 7.21
N ARG A 45 -8.32 -15.23 7.88
CA ARG A 45 -9.51 -14.70 8.56
C ARG A 45 -9.16 -13.66 9.63
N ARG A 46 -8.16 -13.95 10.45
CA ARG A 46 -7.66 -13.03 11.48
C ARG A 46 -7.11 -11.75 10.87
N MET A 47 -6.28 -11.85 9.83
CA MET A 47 -5.68 -10.69 9.17
C MET A 47 -6.70 -9.81 8.48
N ARG A 48 -7.75 -10.38 7.87
CA ARG A 48 -8.85 -9.61 7.30
C ARG A 48 -9.53 -8.71 8.33
N SER A 49 -9.80 -9.22 9.53
CA SER A 49 -10.40 -8.42 10.61
C SER A 49 -9.49 -7.27 11.03
N ILE A 50 -8.20 -7.57 11.26
CA ILE A 50 -7.20 -6.58 11.67
C ILE A 50 -7.02 -5.49 10.59
N TYR A 51 -6.95 -5.87 9.32
CA TYR A 51 -6.77 -4.91 8.22
C TYR A 51 -8.03 -4.09 7.96
N ALA A 52 -9.22 -4.66 8.14
CA ALA A 52 -10.46 -3.90 8.07
C ALA A 52 -10.54 -2.82 9.16
N GLU A 53 -10.20 -3.15 10.41
CA GLU A 53 -10.12 -2.19 11.52
C GLU A 53 -9.16 -1.03 11.19
N ARG A 54 -7.97 -1.34 10.71
CA ARG A 54 -6.96 -0.34 10.35
C ARG A 54 -7.38 0.54 9.18
N TYR A 55 -8.00 -0.04 8.16
CA TYR A 55 -8.55 0.70 7.03
C TYR A 55 -9.65 1.66 7.47
N HIS A 56 -10.60 1.19 8.30
CA HIS A 56 -11.66 2.05 8.83
C HIS A 56 -11.09 3.19 9.68
N ALA A 57 -10.10 2.90 10.53
CA ALA A 57 -9.41 3.94 11.29
C ALA A 57 -8.75 4.98 10.38
N LEU A 58 -8.04 4.54 9.33
CA LEU A 58 -7.42 5.44 8.36
C LEU A 58 -8.46 6.33 7.67
N ARG A 59 -9.55 5.73 7.16
CA ARG A 59 -10.61 6.45 6.46
C ARG A 59 -11.29 7.47 7.39
N ASP A 60 -11.79 7.02 8.53
CA ASP A 60 -12.59 7.84 9.45
C ASP A 60 -11.76 9.00 10.04
N LEU A 61 -10.48 8.74 10.33
CA LEU A 61 -9.56 9.79 10.78
C LEU A 61 -9.20 10.77 9.66
N SER A 62 -9.02 10.28 8.42
CA SER A 62 -8.79 11.18 7.26
C SER A 62 -10.01 12.04 6.98
N GLU A 63 -11.22 11.50 7.01
CA GLU A 63 -12.46 12.28 6.87
C GLU A 63 -12.60 13.35 7.95
N ARG A 64 -12.11 13.08 9.16
CA ARG A 64 -12.18 14.01 10.29
C ARG A 64 -11.12 15.11 10.27
N TYR A 65 -9.87 14.77 9.93
CA TYR A 65 -8.72 15.68 10.08
C TYR A 65 -8.20 16.25 8.76
N LEU A 66 -8.55 15.62 7.63
CA LEU A 66 -8.08 15.98 6.29
C LEU A 66 -9.23 16.22 5.28
N PRO A 67 -10.44 16.67 5.68
CA PRO A 67 -11.60 16.74 4.80
C PRO A 67 -11.39 17.70 3.62
N GLU A 68 -10.59 18.75 3.80
CA GLU A 68 -10.31 19.74 2.76
C GLU A 68 -9.10 19.38 1.87
N PHE A 69 -8.32 18.37 2.28
CA PHE A 69 -7.03 18.05 1.65
C PHE A 69 -7.06 16.74 0.87
N LEU A 70 -7.66 15.69 1.42
CA LEU A 70 -7.64 14.35 0.84
C LEU A 70 -9.04 13.75 0.64
N ASP A 71 -9.18 13.05 -0.47
CA ASP A 71 -10.29 12.16 -0.77
C ASP A 71 -9.79 10.70 -0.77
N ILE A 72 -10.16 9.95 0.29
CA ILE A 72 -9.71 8.57 0.47
C ILE A 72 -10.59 7.64 -0.35
N GLN A 73 -9.97 6.94 -1.28
CA GLN A 73 -10.67 6.02 -2.17
C GLN A 73 -11.05 4.72 -1.44
N PRO A 74 -12.28 4.22 -1.67
CA PRO A 74 -12.67 2.94 -1.11
C PRO A 74 -11.81 1.81 -1.69
N THR A 75 -11.34 0.91 -0.80
CA THR A 75 -10.63 -0.29 -1.21
C THR A 75 -11.29 -1.53 -0.63
N GLN A 76 -11.40 -2.59 -1.44
CA GLN A 76 -11.95 -3.89 -1.03
C GLN A 76 -10.86 -4.94 -0.82
N SER A 77 -9.62 -4.62 -1.17
CA SER A 77 -8.50 -5.57 -1.09
C SER A 77 -7.16 -4.86 -0.95
N GLY A 78 -6.15 -5.60 -0.54
CA GLY A 78 -4.79 -5.08 -0.36
C GLY A 78 -4.57 -4.44 1.00
N LEU A 79 -3.41 -3.81 1.17
CA LEU A 79 -2.92 -3.20 2.41
C LEU A 79 -2.64 -1.70 2.24
N HIS A 80 -3.08 -1.15 1.11
CA HIS A 80 -2.91 0.25 0.74
C HIS A 80 -4.22 0.78 0.17
N THR A 81 -4.44 2.06 0.35
CA THR A 81 -5.48 2.83 -0.35
C THR A 81 -4.87 4.05 -1.00
N VAL A 82 -5.64 4.72 -1.84
CA VAL A 82 -5.25 5.97 -2.47
C VAL A 82 -5.99 7.13 -1.82
N GLY A 83 -5.25 8.18 -1.49
CA GLY A 83 -5.82 9.48 -1.13
C GLY A 83 -5.51 10.49 -2.23
N PHE A 84 -6.52 10.97 -2.95
CA PHE A 84 -6.35 12.03 -3.92
C PHE A 84 -6.31 13.39 -3.24
N LEU A 85 -5.38 14.25 -3.66
CA LEU A 85 -5.35 15.66 -3.25
C LEU A 85 -6.54 16.39 -3.87
N LYS A 86 -7.28 17.16 -3.05
CA LYS A 86 -8.39 17.99 -3.50
C LYS A 86 -7.95 19.31 -4.10
N GLN A 87 -6.71 19.70 -3.83
CA GLN A 87 -6.10 20.93 -4.32
C GLN A 87 -4.92 20.59 -5.25
N ASP A 88 -4.66 21.41 -6.25
CA ASP A 88 -3.52 21.23 -7.17
C ASP A 88 -2.22 21.66 -6.48
N THR A 89 -1.66 20.76 -5.70
CA THR A 89 -0.46 20.97 -4.91
C THR A 89 0.65 20.03 -5.37
N ASP A 90 1.90 20.35 -5.02
CA ASP A 90 3.03 19.49 -5.31
C ASP A 90 3.07 18.29 -4.33
N GLU A 91 2.59 17.14 -4.78
CA GLU A 91 2.56 15.90 -3.98
C GLU A 91 3.96 15.41 -3.59
N ILE A 92 5.00 15.75 -4.38
CA ILE A 92 6.38 15.36 -4.10
C ILE A 92 6.93 16.21 -2.94
N ALA A 93 6.70 17.52 -2.99
CA ALA A 93 7.11 18.42 -1.90
C ALA A 93 6.41 18.06 -0.58
N LEU A 94 5.11 17.76 -0.63
CA LEU A 94 4.34 17.30 0.53
C LEU A 94 4.87 15.97 1.07
N SER A 95 5.14 14.99 0.20
CA SER A 95 5.70 13.70 0.59
C SER A 95 7.04 13.85 1.32
N LEU A 96 7.92 14.70 0.80
CA LEU A 96 9.23 14.97 1.42
C LEU A 96 9.09 15.68 2.78
N ALA A 97 8.11 16.58 2.93
CA ALA A 97 7.85 17.24 4.19
C ALA A 97 7.30 16.27 5.25
N LEU A 98 6.41 15.37 4.85
CA LEU A 98 5.87 14.31 5.71
C LEU A 98 6.97 13.32 6.13
N ASP A 99 7.85 12.93 5.23
CA ASP A 99 8.94 11.99 5.51
C ASP A 99 9.90 12.55 6.58
N LYS A 100 10.21 13.85 6.53
CA LYS A 100 10.99 14.54 7.59
C LYS A 100 10.32 14.52 8.96
N LYS A 101 8.99 14.41 9.01
CA LYS A 101 8.19 14.28 10.24
C LYS A 101 7.89 12.82 10.61
N GLY A 102 8.48 11.84 9.88
CA GLY A 102 8.36 10.41 10.14
C GLY A 102 7.09 9.77 9.58
N VAL A 103 6.39 10.43 8.66
CA VAL A 103 5.20 9.90 7.99
C VAL A 103 5.50 9.62 6.52
N SER A 104 5.49 8.35 6.14
CA SER A 104 5.71 7.94 4.75
C SER A 104 4.39 7.91 3.97
N ALA A 105 4.21 8.87 3.08
CA ALA A 105 3.10 8.94 2.12
C ALA A 105 3.69 9.04 0.71
N LEU A 106 3.60 7.96 -0.07
CA LEU A 106 4.27 7.87 -1.38
C LEU A 106 3.43 8.55 -2.45
N PRO A 107 4.00 9.51 -3.22
CA PRO A 107 3.26 10.22 -4.26
C PRO A 107 2.82 9.27 -5.38
N LEU A 108 1.63 9.48 -5.92
CA LEU A 108 1.07 8.62 -6.99
C LEU A 108 1.88 8.69 -8.28
N SER A 109 2.46 9.84 -8.61
CA SER A 109 3.32 10.00 -9.79
C SER A 109 4.50 9.04 -9.82
N ARG A 110 4.95 8.55 -8.66
CA ARG A 110 6.03 7.55 -8.56
C ARG A 110 5.71 6.24 -9.29
N TYR A 111 4.42 5.91 -9.41
CA TYR A 111 3.95 4.67 -10.03
C TYR A 111 3.52 4.86 -11.49
N CYS A 112 3.66 6.07 -12.03
CA CYS A 112 3.19 6.42 -13.36
C CYS A 112 4.33 6.72 -14.31
N LEU A 113 4.29 6.16 -15.52
CA LEU A 113 5.26 6.45 -16.60
C LEU A 113 4.97 7.79 -17.30
N LYS A 114 3.73 8.28 -17.18
CA LYS A 114 3.30 9.54 -17.78
C LYS A 114 2.76 10.46 -16.68
N LYS A 115 2.75 11.76 -16.95
CA LYS A 115 2.12 12.74 -16.05
C LYS A 115 0.64 12.35 -15.84
N ILE A 116 0.21 12.39 -14.59
CA ILE A 116 -1.16 12.13 -14.17
C ILE A 116 -1.83 13.43 -13.75
N ASP A 117 -3.13 13.56 -14.02
CA ASP A 117 -3.90 14.75 -13.66
C ASP A 117 -4.29 14.72 -12.17
N ASN A 118 -4.61 13.53 -11.64
CA ASN A 118 -5.00 13.35 -10.25
C ASN A 118 -3.76 13.06 -9.39
N LYS A 119 -3.34 14.05 -8.64
CA LYS A 119 -2.25 13.94 -7.67
C LYS A 119 -2.75 13.33 -6.36
N GLY A 120 -1.86 12.76 -5.58
CA GLY A 120 -2.21 12.15 -4.30
C GLY A 120 -1.15 11.21 -3.77
N PHE A 121 -1.56 10.34 -2.85
CA PHE A 121 -0.67 9.44 -2.14
C PHE A 121 -1.19 8.01 -2.11
N THR A 122 -0.26 7.07 -2.13
CA THR A 122 -0.52 5.70 -1.69
C THR A 122 -0.31 5.65 -0.18
N LEU A 123 -1.36 5.28 0.55
CA LEU A 123 -1.37 5.21 2.02
C LEU A 123 -1.45 3.75 2.46
N GLY A 124 -0.39 3.28 3.12
CA GLY A 124 -0.31 1.92 3.64
C GLY A 124 -0.86 1.83 5.07
N PHE A 125 -1.72 0.84 5.34
CA PHE A 125 -2.27 0.59 6.67
C PHE A 125 -1.92 -0.80 7.23
N GLY A 126 -1.25 -1.64 6.45
CA GLY A 126 -0.97 -3.02 6.83
C GLY A 126 0.04 -3.19 7.97
N ALA A 127 1.00 -2.27 8.12
CA ALA A 127 2.10 -2.39 9.08
C ALA A 127 1.94 -1.55 10.36
N VAL A 128 0.88 -0.74 10.46
CA VAL A 128 0.66 0.22 11.56
C VAL A 128 -0.60 -0.12 12.34
N ASN A 129 -0.63 0.22 13.62
CA ASN A 129 -1.84 0.07 14.45
C ASN A 129 -2.71 1.35 14.42
N PRO A 130 -3.96 1.33 14.92
CA PRO A 130 -4.86 2.48 14.89
C PRO A 130 -4.31 3.74 15.55
N ASP A 131 -3.54 3.63 16.64
CA ASP A 131 -2.95 4.79 17.34
C ASP A 131 -1.83 5.44 16.49
N GLN A 132 -1.03 4.62 15.82
CA GLN A 132 -0.03 5.10 14.87
C GLN A 132 -0.68 5.76 13.65
N ILE A 133 -1.78 5.20 13.12
CA ILE A 133 -2.57 5.82 12.06
C ILE A 133 -3.06 7.20 12.51
N LYS A 134 -3.64 7.29 13.71
CA LYS A 134 -4.12 8.57 14.27
C LYS A 134 -3.01 9.61 14.36
N SER A 135 -1.86 9.23 14.92
CA SER A 135 -0.72 10.14 15.04
C SER A 135 -0.22 10.61 13.68
N SER A 136 -0.14 9.69 12.70
CA SER A 136 0.28 10.03 11.34
C SER A 136 -0.70 10.97 10.64
N ILE A 137 -2.01 10.76 10.79
CA ILE A 137 -3.03 11.64 10.20
C ILE A 137 -2.98 13.04 10.79
N ILE A 138 -2.73 13.18 12.09
CA ILE A 138 -2.57 14.50 12.75
C ILE A 138 -1.33 15.20 12.17
N ILE A 139 -0.20 14.52 12.06
CA ILE A 139 1.02 15.08 11.47
C ILE A 139 0.77 15.49 10.00
N MET A 140 0.01 14.70 9.24
CA MET A 140 -0.38 15.06 7.87
C MET A 140 -1.22 16.34 7.86
N ALA A 141 -2.21 16.45 8.73
CA ALA A 141 -3.08 17.63 8.80
C ALA A 141 -2.28 18.91 9.12
N ASP A 142 -1.40 18.84 10.12
CA ASP A 142 -0.53 19.96 10.50
C ASP A 142 0.39 20.35 9.33
N THR A 143 0.98 19.36 8.64
CA THR A 143 1.88 19.60 7.52
C THR A 143 1.15 20.22 6.32
N PHE A 144 -0.06 19.78 6.04
CA PHE A 144 -0.86 20.33 4.93
C PHE A 144 -1.32 21.76 5.24
N ASN A 145 -1.74 22.05 6.47
CA ASN A 145 -2.04 23.41 6.89
C ASN A 145 -0.83 24.38 6.85
N GLU A 146 0.39 23.86 6.99
CA GLU A 146 1.61 24.67 6.88
C GLU A 146 2.00 24.98 5.44
N LEU A 147 1.62 24.12 4.47
CA LEU A 147 2.17 24.14 3.10
C LEU A 147 1.13 24.41 2.00
N ILE A 148 -0.16 24.29 2.30
CA ILE A 148 -1.28 24.53 1.40
C ILE A 148 -2.11 25.71 1.89
#